data_190e3960d50f67ddd39c4d2f11746381
#
_entry.id   190e3960d50f67ddd39c4d2f11746381
#
_cell.length_a   1.000
_cell.length_b   1.000
_cell.length_c   1.000
_cell.angle_alpha   90.00
_cell.angle_beta   90.00
_cell.angle_gamma   90.00
#
_symmetry.space_group_name_H-M   'P 1'
#
loop_
_entity.id
_entity.type
_entity.pdbx_description
1 polymer ?
#
loop_
_entity_poly.entity_id
_entity_poly.type
_entity_poly.pdbx_seq_one_letter_code
_entity_poly.pdbx_strand_id
1 'polypeptide(L)'
;MWMKRFKRNNWRARSTGRLAAVLLASVLLTACGGVTEEMLAARESAIAKMEQGDYEEAVAVFNDLVEEAKKVTEFELDVLKYRAEAEFLLEDYEAAVHTYRTLIEVDKALPEYYYFAAIAMAREGQLEEAHSLLMNGKELDKKQEAAGFLEATMALAEGYEAGGQAEAARDVYQELIDGGHGSTAIYNRLMLMAMDAGEYEDALKTAAKGLILTDGLAMQELKFNEAVCYEYLGNFSKALELFRAYAAEYGTDEQVAHEIAFLETR
;
A
#
# COMPACT_ATOMS: atom_id res chain seq x y z
N MET A 1 -7.06 0.40 7.28
CA MET A 1 -6.99 1.86 7.56
C MET A 1 -6.10 2.61 6.56
N TRP A 2 -5.15 1.93 5.94
CA TRP A 2 -4.16 2.47 5.00
C TRP A 2 -4.72 2.73 3.59
N MET A 3 -5.55 1.84 3.05
CA MET A 3 -6.22 2.01 1.74
C MET A 3 -7.18 3.21 1.66
N LYS A 4 -7.79 3.65 2.79
CA LYS A 4 -8.59 4.88 2.80
C LYS A 4 -7.77 6.15 2.49
N ARG A 5 -6.45 6.10 2.67
CA ARG A 5 -5.54 7.20 2.32
C ARG A 5 -5.10 7.13 0.86
N PHE A 6 -5.00 5.91 0.30
CA PHE A 6 -4.71 5.64 -1.10
C PHE A 6 -5.85 6.12 -2.02
N LYS A 7 -7.12 5.92 -1.61
CA LYS A 7 -8.31 6.33 -2.34
C LYS A 7 -8.37 7.82 -2.70
N ARG A 8 -7.70 8.71 -1.99
CA ARG A 8 -8.02 10.15 -2.10
C ARG A 8 -7.06 10.97 -2.95
N ASN A 9 -5.84 10.51 -3.23
CA ASN A 9 -4.81 11.41 -3.79
C ASN A 9 -4.23 11.04 -5.15
N ASN A 10 -4.26 9.80 -5.64
CA ASN A 10 -3.47 9.44 -6.82
C ASN A 10 -4.26 9.12 -8.10
N TRP A 11 -5.44 8.52 -8.02
CA TRP A 11 -6.24 8.24 -9.22
C TRP A 11 -7.05 9.44 -9.70
N ARG A 12 -7.65 10.19 -8.77
CA ARG A 12 -8.49 11.37 -9.12
C ARG A 12 -7.70 12.57 -9.68
N ALA A 13 -6.43 12.71 -9.34
CA ALA A 13 -5.65 13.88 -9.77
C ALA A 13 -5.33 13.92 -11.28
N ARG A 14 -5.46 12.79 -12.01
CA ARG A 14 -5.28 12.75 -13.45
C ARG A 14 -6.57 12.80 -14.26
N SER A 15 -7.71 12.46 -13.67
CA SER A 15 -9.01 12.49 -14.36
C SER A 15 -9.80 13.79 -14.16
N THR A 16 -9.53 14.57 -13.13
CA THR A 16 -10.29 15.79 -12.82
C THR A 16 -9.83 17.07 -13.52
N GLY A 17 -8.76 17.01 -14.30
CA GLY A 17 -8.20 18.17 -14.99
C GLY A 17 -8.96 18.65 -16.24
N ARG A 18 -10.11 18.04 -16.64
CA ARG A 18 -10.85 18.43 -17.86
C ARG A 18 -12.38 18.33 -17.74
N LEU A 19 -12.96 18.51 -16.58
CA LEU A 19 -14.43 18.52 -16.41
C LEU A 19 -15.02 19.93 -16.21
N ALA A 20 -14.48 20.92 -16.90
CA ALA A 20 -15.12 22.23 -16.99
C ALA A 20 -15.09 22.73 -18.44
N ALA A 21 -15.85 22.12 -19.31
CA ALA A 21 -16.39 22.69 -20.55
C ALA A 21 -16.78 21.60 -21.56
N VAL A 22 -17.89 20.92 -21.39
CA VAL A 22 -18.73 20.42 -22.51
C VAL A 22 -20.15 20.21 -21.98
N LEU A 23 -20.86 21.29 -21.79
CA LEU A 23 -22.31 21.32 -21.93
C LEU A 23 -22.56 21.95 -23.33
N LEU A 24 -23.30 21.21 -24.14
CA LEU A 24 -23.80 21.55 -25.49
C LEU A 24 -23.04 20.90 -26.63
N ALA A 25 -23.33 19.61 -26.84
CA ALA A 25 -23.51 19.02 -28.17
C ALA A 25 -24.23 17.67 -28.01
N SER A 26 -25.45 17.67 -27.52
CA SER A 26 -26.38 16.57 -27.72
C SER A 26 -26.92 16.68 -29.15
N VAL A 27 -26.88 15.57 -29.81
CA VAL A 27 -27.58 15.15 -31.04
C VAL A 27 -26.61 14.69 -32.13
N LEU A 28 -26.78 13.39 -32.47
CA LEU A 28 -26.30 12.70 -33.69
C LEU A 28 -24.90 12.04 -33.58
N LEU A 29 -24.79 10.96 -32.77
CA LEU A 29 -23.84 9.88 -33.07
C LEU A 29 -24.45 8.49 -32.76
N THR A 30 -25.61 8.25 -33.27
CA THR A 30 -26.19 6.90 -33.38
C THR A 30 -25.77 6.29 -34.70
N ALA A 31 -24.59 5.72 -34.80
CA ALA A 31 -24.27 4.69 -35.79
C ALA A 31 -22.76 4.41 -35.94
N CYS A 32 -22.02 4.07 -34.87
CA CYS A 32 -20.78 3.32 -34.97
C CYS A 32 -20.23 3.16 -33.53
N GLY A 33 -20.69 2.16 -32.78
CA GLY A 33 -19.97 1.65 -31.60
C GLY A 33 -19.36 2.67 -30.62
N GLY A 34 -19.99 3.82 -30.41
CA GLY A 34 -19.50 4.86 -29.51
C GLY A 34 -20.09 4.72 -28.10
N VAL A 35 -19.43 5.32 -27.12
CA VAL A 35 -19.90 5.38 -25.73
C VAL A 35 -21.25 6.08 -25.68
N THR A 36 -22.27 5.44 -25.11
CA THR A 36 -23.62 5.98 -24.97
C THR A 36 -23.78 6.74 -23.64
N GLU A 37 -24.82 7.58 -23.54
CA GLU A 37 -25.16 8.24 -22.27
C GLU A 37 -25.51 7.23 -21.19
N GLU A 38 -26.10 6.08 -21.54
CA GLU A 38 -26.41 4.99 -20.63
C GLU A 38 -25.13 4.35 -20.07
N MET A 39 -24.12 4.10 -20.91
CA MET A 39 -22.81 3.58 -20.48
C MET A 39 -22.11 4.57 -19.54
N LEU A 40 -22.15 5.85 -19.85
CA LEU A 40 -21.57 6.89 -18.97
C LEU A 40 -22.30 6.93 -17.62
N ALA A 41 -23.63 6.90 -17.62
CA ALA A 41 -24.43 6.89 -16.40
C ALA A 41 -24.20 5.62 -15.57
N ALA A 42 -24.09 4.44 -16.21
CA ALA A 42 -23.78 3.20 -15.54
C ALA A 42 -22.40 3.24 -14.88
N ARG A 43 -21.35 3.73 -15.57
CA ARG A 43 -20.03 3.92 -15.01
C ARG A 43 -20.05 4.84 -13.79
N GLU A 44 -20.69 6.01 -13.87
CA GLU A 44 -20.80 6.94 -12.75
C GLU A 44 -21.56 6.33 -11.58
N SER A 45 -22.61 5.56 -11.84
CA SER A 45 -23.34 4.80 -10.81
C SER A 45 -22.45 3.78 -10.10
N ALA A 46 -21.64 3.02 -10.85
CA ALA A 46 -20.71 2.05 -10.28
C ALA A 46 -19.62 2.72 -9.44
N ILE A 47 -19.07 3.86 -9.89
CA ILE A 47 -18.12 4.65 -9.09
C ILE A 47 -18.77 5.14 -7.80
N ALA A 48 -20.03 5.60 -7.83
CA ALA A 48 -20.75 6.01 -6.65
C ALA A 48 -20.97 4.83 -5.64
N LYS A 49 -21.22 3.61 -6.16
CA LYS A 49 -21.28 2.40 -5.34
C LYS A 49 -19.93 2.09 -4.67
N MET A 50 -18.81 2.20 -5.38
CA MET A 50 -17.49 2.06 -4.77
C MET A 50 -17.27 3.06 -3.63
N GLU A 51 -17.75 4.30 -3.77
CA GLU A 51 -17.65 5.32 -2.70
C GLU A 51 -18.48 4.98 -1.46
N GLN A 52 -19.56 4.21 -1.63
CA GLN A 52 -20.42 3.70 -0.55
C GLN A 52 -19.88 2.42 0.09
N GLY A 53 -18.94 1.74 -0.58
CA GLY A 53 -18.37 0.47 -0.16
C GLY A 53 -19.07 -0.74 -0.77
N ASP A 54 -20.02 -0.52 -1.70
CA ASP A 54 -20.79 -1.55 -2.38
C ASP A 54 -19.99 -2.10 -3.57
N TYR A 55 -18.83 -2.69 -3.28
CA TYR A 55 -17.85 -3.10 -4.30
C TYR A 55 -18.36 -4.22 -5.21
N GLU A 56 -19.08 -5.21 -4.67
CA GLU A 56 -19.64 -6.32 -5.43
C GLU A 56 -20.61 -5.81 -6.52
N GLU A 57 -21.49 -4.88 -6.14
CA GLU A 57 -22.44 -4.28 -7.09
C GLU A 57 -21.72 -3.39 -8.12
N ALA A 58 -20.64 -2.73 -7.72
CA ALA A 58 -19.82 -1.94 -8.65
C ALA A 58 -19.12 -2.83 -9.67
N VAL A 59 -18.51 -3.93 -9.24
CA VAL A 59 -17.86 -4.93 -10.11
C VAL A 59 -18.85 -5.50 -11.12
N ALA A 60 -20.07 -5.85 -10.68
CA ALA A 60 -21.10 -6.36 -11.58
C ALA A 60 -21.40 -5.37 -12.74
N VAL A 61 -21.59 -4.08 -12.43
CA VAL A 61 -21.83 -3.05 -13.45
C VAL A 61 -20.62 -2.85 -14.36
N PHE A 62 -19.39 -2.89 -13.82
CA PHE A 62 -18.20 -2.76 -14.64
C PHE A 62 -18.01 -3.98 -15.57
N ASN A 63 -18.38 -5.19 -15.14
CA ASN A 63 -18.36 -6.38 -15.97
C ASN A 63 -19.30 -6.22 -17.16
N ASP A 64 -20.55 -5.80 -16.93
CA ASP A 64 -21.51 -5.59 -18.00
C ASP A 64 -20.98 -4.59 -19.04
N LEU A 65 -20.37 -3.49 -18.60
CA LEU A 65 -19.79 -2.47 -19.48
C LEU A 65 -18.63 -2.98 -20.33
N VAL A 66 -17.85 -3.93 -19.83
CA VAL A 66 -16.69 -4.49 -20.54
C VAL A 66 -17.10 -5.66 -21.44
N GLU A 67 -18.07 -6.51 -21.02
CA GLU A 67 -18.54 -7.64 -21.82
C GLU A 67 -19.23 -7.21 -23.13
N GLU A 68 -19.93 -6.09 -23.12
CA GLU A 68 -20.59 -5.54 -24.32
C GLU A 68 -19.61 -4.90 -25.32
N ALA A 69 -18.35 -4.69 -24.89
CA ALA A 69 -17.36 -3.99 -25.68
C ALA A 69 -16.85 -4.82 -26.87
N LYS A 70 -17.00 -4.31 -28.09
CA LYS A 70 -16.42 -4.95 -29.29
C LYS A 70 -14.92 -4.70 -29.46
N LYS A 71 -14.41 -3.69 -28.79
CA LYS A 71 -12.99 -3.28 -28.77
C LYS A 71 -12.74 -2.47 -27.52
N VAL A 72 -11.51 -2.51 -27.06
CA VAL A 72 -11.06 -1.68 -25.94
C VAL A 72 -10.76 -0.27 -26.45
N THR A 73 -11.48 0.72 -25.94
CA THR A 73 -11.26 2.16 -26.18
C THR A 73 -10.82 2.84 -24.88
N GLU A 74 -10.63 4.14 -24.87
CA GLU A 74 -10.30 4.89 -23.65
C GLU A 74 -11.39 4.76 -22.58
N PHE A 75 -12.65 4.53 -22.97
CA PHE A 75 -13.75 4.30 -22.04
C PHE A 75 -13.61 2.94 -21.33
N GLU A 76 -13.40 1.86 -22.09
CA GLU A 76 -13.21 0.53 -21.53
C GLU A 76 -11.93 0.43 -20.70
N LEU A 77 -10.86 1.11 -21.10
CA LEU A 77 -9.64 1.22 -20.29
C LEU A 77 -9.92 1.87 -18.93
N ASP A 78 -10.72 2.96 -18.93
CA ASP A 78 -11.11 3.63 -17.70
C ASP A 78 -11.99 2.73 -16.81
N VAL A 79 -12.97 2.04 -17.41
CA VAL A 79 -13.82 1.04 -16.71
C VAL A 79 -12.98 -0.09 -16.12
N LEU A 80 -12.01 -0.64 -16.86
CA LEU A 80 -11.11 -1.70 -16.37
C LEU A 80 -10.29 -1.25 -15.18
N LYS A 81 -9.85 0.01 -15.14
CA LYS A 81 -9.12 0.57 -13.99
C LYS A 81 -9.96 0.62 -12.73
N TYR A 82 -11.20 1.10 -12.84
CA TYR A 82 -12.15 1.11 -11.72
C TYR A 82 -12.55 -0.30 -11.30
N ARG A 83 -12.71 -1.23 -12.27
CA ARG A 83 -13.00 -2.63 -11.98
C ARG A 83 -11.90 -3.26 -11.15
N ALA A 84 -10.65 -3.12 -11.57
CA ALA A 84 -9.49 -3.67 -10.83
C ALA A 84 -9.41 -3.10 -9.40
N GLU A 85 -9.70 -1.80 -9.23
CA GLU A 85 -9.73 -1.18 -7.91
C GLU A 85 -10.90 -1.73 -7.07
N ALA A 86 -12.09 -1.93 -7.67
CA ALA A 86 -13.25 -2.47 -6.97
C ALA A 86 -13.03 -3.92 -6.56
N GLU A 87 -12.49 -4.77 -7.46
CA GLU A 87 -12.10 -6.16 -7.18
C GLU A 87 -11.08 -6.22 -6.05
N PHE A 88 -10.05 -5.37 -6.06
CA PHE A 88 -9.07 -5.28 -4.98
C PHE A 88 -9.70 -4.90 -3.63
N LEU A 89 -10.65 -3.94 -3.64
CA LEU A 89 -11.33 -3.49 -2.43
C LEU A 89 -12.37 -4.50 -1.90
N LEU A 90 -12.83 -5.38 -2.79
CA LEU A 90 -13.67 -6.54 -2.45
C LEU A 90 -12.83 -7.67 -1.84
N GLU A 91 -11.50 -7.55 -1.88
CA GLU A 91 -10.52 -8.57 -1.51
C GLU A 91 -10.54 -9.79 -2.46
N ASP A 92 -11.13 -9.64 -3.65
CA ASP A 92 -11.03 -10.60 -4.75
C ASP A 92 -9.73 -10.32 -5.53
N TYR A 93 -8.61 -10.72 -4.92
CA TYR A 93 -7.28 -10.42 -5.45
C TYR A 93 -6.99 -11.17 -6.75
N GLU A 94 -7.54 -12.38 -6.92
CA GLU A 94 -7.39 -13.14 -8.16
C GLU A 94 -8.05 -12.40 -9.34
N ALA A 95 -9.27 -11.92 -9.16
CA ALA A 95 -9.96 -11.11 -10.17
C ALA A 95 -9.21 -9.80 -10.45
N ALA A 96 -8.75 -9.09 -9.40
CA ALA A 96 -7.98 -7.86 -9.54
C ALA A 96 -6.71 -8.07 -10.38
N VAL A 97 -5.95 -9.13 -10.12
CA VAL A 97 -4.75 -9.48 -10.90
C VAL A 97 -5.09 -9.78 -12.34
N HIS A 98 -6.17 -10.54 -12.59
CA HIS A 98 -6.63 -10.83 -13.95
C HIS A 98 -6.94 -9.52 -14.71
N THR A 99 -7.61 -8.57 -14.05
CA THR A 99 -7.94 -7.27 -14.65
C THR A 99 -6.69 -6.43 -14.89
N TYR A 100 -5.73 -6.39 -13.95
CA TYR A 100 -4.47 -5.67 -14.18
C TYR A 100 -3.64 -6.29 -15.33
N ARG A 101 -3.62 -7.63 -15.46
CA ARG A 101 -2.98 -8.29 -16.59
C ARG A 101 -3.64 -7.91 -17.92
N THR A 102 -4.98 -7.86 -17.94
CA THR A 102 -5.71 -7.37 -19.11
C THR A 102 -5.29 -5.94 -19.44
N LEU A 103 -5.20 -5.04 -18.46
CA LEU A 103 -4.73 -3.67 -18.67
C LEU A 103 -3.30 -3.60 -19.23
N ILE A 104 -2.40 -4.47 -18.76
CA ILE A 104 -1.02 -4.57 -19.28
C ILE A 104 -1.01 -4.96 -20.76
N GLU A 105 -1.94 -5.81 -21.19
CA GLU A 105 -2.03 -6.30 -22.57
C GLU A 105 -2.67 -5.30 -23.54
N VAL A 106 -3.73 -4.59 -23.08
CA VAL A 106 -4.58 -3.77 -23.97
C VAL A 106 -4.26 -2.28 -23.95
N ASP A 107 -3.59 -1.80 -22.94
CA ASP A 107 -3.11 -0.42 -22.80
C ASP A 107 -1.59 -0.39 -23.01
N LYS A 108 -0.96 0.76 -22.79
CA LYS A 108 0.48 0.82 -22.62
C LYS A 108 0.82 0.11 -21.32
N ALA A 109 1.81 -0.78 -21.35
CA ALA A 109 2.30 -1.40 -20.15
C ALA A 109 2.85 -0.32 -19.19
N LEU A 110 2.00 0.16 -18.30
CA LEU A 110 2.36 1.15 -17.30
C LEU A 110 2.88 0.45 -16.05
N PRO A 111 3.95 0.95 -15.40
CA PRO A 111 4.50 0.33 -14.20
C PRO A 111 3.47 0.21 -13.07
N GLU A 112 2.51 1.13 -13.00
CA GLU A 112 1.44 1.12 -12.01
C GLU A 112 0.59 -0.17 -12.05
N TYR A 113 0.32 -0.72 -13.24
CA TYR A 113 -0.46 -1.96 -13.35
C TYR A 113 0.28 -3.15 -12.78
N TYR A 114 1.60 -3.22 -12.98
CA TYR A 114 2.44 -4.25 -12.40
C TYR A 114 2.52 -4.11 -10.87
N TYR A 115 2.64 -2.89 -10.36
CA TYR A 115 2.71 -2.65 -8.92
C TYR A 115 1.41 -3.01 -8.21
N PHE A 116 0.25 -2.62 -8.76
CA PHE A 116 -1.03 -2.97 -8.16
C PHE A 116 -1.32 -4.47 -8.24
N ALA A 117 -0.95 -5.12 -9.35
CA ALA A 117 -1.03 -6.57 -9.44
C ALA A 117 -0.11 -7.26 -8.41
N ALA A 118 1.11 -6.73 -8.21
CA ALA A 118 2.04 -7.24 -7.20
C ALA A 118 1.48 -7.10 -5.78
N ILE A 119 0.82 -5.99 -5.46
CA ILE A 119 0.15 -5.82 -4.16
C ILE A 119 -0.93 -6.88 -3.96
N ALA A 120 -1.78 -7.12 -4.97
CA ALA A 120 -2.83 -8.13 -4.90
C ALA A 120 -2.25 -9.54 -4.69
N MET A 121 -1.21 -9.91 -5.46
CA MET A 121 -0.53 -11.20 -5.29
C MET A 121 0.14 -11.36 -3.92
N ALA A 122 0.76 -10.30 -3.39
CA ALA A 122 1.36 -10.33 -2.06
C ALA A 122 0.30 -10.54 -0.97
N ARG A 123 -0.90 -9.95 -1.12
CA ARG A 123 -2.04 -10.15 -0.20
C ARG A 123 -2.60 -11.56 -0.25
N GLU A 124 -2.54 -12.21 -1.40
CA GLU A 124 -2.88 -13.63 -1.59
C GLU A 124 -1.81 -14.59 -1.04
N GLY A 125 -0.63 -14.07 -0.67
CA GLY A 125 0.50 -14.88 -0.24
C GLY A 125 1.27 -15.52 -1.40
N GLN A 126 1.01 -15.13 -2.64
CA GLN A 126 1.71 -15.61 -3.84
C GLN A 126 2.97 -14.78 -4.09
N LEU A 127 3.96 -14.92 -3.20
CA LEU A 127 5.08 -14.00 -3.07
C LEU A 127 6.05 -14.03 -4.24
N GLU A 128 6.28 -15.20 -4.85
CA GLU A 128 7.14 -15.33 -6.04
C GLU A 128 6.55 -14.57 -7.23
N GLU A 129 5.24 -14.65 -7.42
CA GLU A 129 4.56 -13.94 -8.48
C GLU A 129 4.50 -12.43 -8.20
N ALA A 130 4.20 -12.05 -6.95
CA ALA A 130 4.26 -10.67 -6.51
C ALA A 130 5.64 -10.05 -6.77
N HIS A 131 6.72 -10.77 -6.45
CA HIS A 131 8.08 -10.34 -6.71
C HIS A 131 8.34 -10.16 -8.21
N SER A 132 7.93 -11.14 -9.02
CA SER A 132 8.08 -11.06 -10.48
C SER A 132 7.38 -9.85 -11.08
N LEU A 133 6.14 -9.59 -10.64
CA LEU A 133 5.37 -8.41 -11.06
C LEU A 133 6.04 -7.10 -10.62
N LEU A 134 6.50 -7.02 -9.38
CA LEU A 134 7.23 -5.87 -8.87
C LEU A 134 8.48 -5.58 -9.72
N MET A 135 9.25 -6.61 -10.05
CA MET A 135 10.46 -6.47 -10.89
C MET A 135 10.13 -5.98 -12.30
N ASN A 136 9.05 -6.51 -12.93
CA ASN A 136 8.59 -6.03 -14.22
C ASN A 136 8.18 -4.55 -14.19
N GLY A 137 7.50 -4.11 -13.13
CA GLY A 137 7.18 -2.69 -12.91
C GLY A 137 8.44 -1.83 -12.80
N LYS A 138 9.45 -2.28 -12.03
CA LYS A 138 10.75 -1.60 -11.85
C LYS A 138 11.56 -1.50 -13.15
N GLU A 139 11.41 -2.44 -14.07
CA GLU A 139 12.05 -2.34 -15.39
C GLU A 139 11.52 -1.17 -16.21
N LEU A 140 10.23 -0.86 -16.07
CA LEU A 140 9.57 0.25 -16.74
C LEU A 140 9.73 1.58 -15.99
N ASP A 141 9.92 1.52 -14.68
CA ASP A 141 10.04 2.67 -13.76
C ASP A 141 11.44 2.74 -13.14
N LYS A 142 12.43 3.12 -13.93
CA LYS A 142 13.83 3.20 -13.47
C LYS A 142 14.07 4.21 -12.34
N LYS A 143 13.14 5.15 -12.16
CA LYS A 143 13.23 6.16 -11.09
C LYS A 143 12.44 5.78 -9.84
N GLN A 144 11.62 4.72 -9.92
CA GLN A 144 10.75 4.29 -8.82
C GLN A 144 9.81 5.40 -8.32
N GLU A 145 9.31 6.23 -9.27
CA GLU A 145 8.41 7.36 -8.98
C GLU A 145 6.94 7.05 -9.32
N ALA A 146 6.66 5.94 -10.00
CA ALA A 146 5.30 5.57 -10.39
C ALA A 146 4.45 5.17 -9.17
N ALA A 147 3.15 5.45 -9.27
CA ALA A 147 2.20 5.12 -8.22
C ALA A 147 2.19 3.60 -7.94
N GLY A 148 2.17 3.24 -6.66
CA GLY A 148 2.14 1.84 -6.23
C GLY A 148 3.52 1.19 -6.03
N PHE A 149 4.63 1.84 -6.44
CA PHE A 149 5.97 1.26 -6.24
C PHE A 149 6.27 0.98 -4.76
N LEU A 150 6.17 2.00 -3.92
CA LEU A 150 6.46 1.88 -2.49
C LEU A 150 5.53 0.86 -1.82
N GLU A 151 4.27 0.94 -2.17
CA GLU A 151 3.22 0.08 -1.64
C GLU A 151 3.40 -1.38 -2.04
N ALA A 152 3.76 -1.64 -3.29
CA ALA A 152 4.01 -3.00 -3.76
C ALA A 152 5.25 -3.61 -3.10
N THR A 153 6.31 -2.80 -2.94
CA THR A 153 7.53 -3.25 -2.27
C THR A 153 7.28 -3.52 -0.78
N MET A 154 6.51 -2.66 -0.11
CA MET A 154 6.10 -2.88 1.28
C MET A 154 5.19 -4.11 1.44
N ALA A 155 4.20 -4.30 0.56
CA ALA A 155 3.30 -5.44 0.61
C ALA A 155 4.06 -6.77 0.42
N LEU A 156 5.05 -6.79 -0.47
CA LEU A 156 5.92 -7.96 -0.66
C LEU A 156 6.75 -8.27 0.59
N ALA A 157 7.37 -7.25 1.21
CA ALA A 157 8.14 -7.43 2.43
C ALA A 157 7.27 -7.95 3.59
N GLU A 158 6.08 -7.35 3.79
CA GLU A 158 5.10 -7.81 4.78
C GLU A 158 4.63 -9.25 4.51
N GLY A 159 4.46 -9.62 3.23
CA GLY A 159 4.13 -10.98 2.84
C GLY A 159 5.24 -11.97 3.20
N TYR A 160 6.50 -11.63 2.96
CA TYR A 160 7.65 -12.44 3.35
C TYR A 160 7.72 -12.60 4.88
N GLU A 161 7.49 -11.53 5.66
CA GLU A 161 7.41 -11.65 7.12
C GLU A 161 6.32 -12.62 7.56
N ALA A 162 5.10 -12.46 7.04
CA ALA A 162 3.97 -13.32 7.38
C ALA A 162 4.21 -14.79 7.00
N GLY A 163 4.95 -15.03 5.91
CA GLY A 163 5.39 -16.34 5.44
C GLY A 163 6.61 -16.91 6.19
N GLY A 164 7.14 -16.20 7.20
CA GLY A 164 8.32 -16.63 7.96
C GLY A 164 9.64 -16.53 7.19
N GLN A 165 9.66 -15.82 6.08
CA GLN A 165 10.84 -15.61 5.22
C GLN A 165 11.58 -14.32 5.62
N ALA A 166 12.05 -14.27 6.87
CA ALA A 166 12.58 -13.05 7.49
C ALA A 166 13.78 -12.44 6.73
N GLU A 167 14.67 -13.27 6.17
CA GLU A 167 15.79 -12.75 5.38
C GLU A 167 15.32 -12.05 4.10
N ALA A 168 14.37 -12.64 3.37
CA ALA A 168 13.80 -12.02 2.17
C ALA A 168 13.09 -10.71 2.49
N ALA A 169 12.33 -10.66 3.59
CA ALA A 169 11.71 -9.42 4.05
C ALA A 169 12.73 -8.34 4.38
N ARG A 170 13.80 -8.71 5.09
CA ARG A 170 14.90 -7.81 5.45
C ARG A 170 15.56 -7.21 4.21
N ASP A 171 15.84 -8.04 3.20
CA ASP A 171 16.46 -7.59 1.96
C ASP A 171 15.59 -6.57 1.21
N VAL A 172 14.28 -6.82 1.15
CA VAL A 172 13.32 -5.90 0.51
C VAL A 172 13.23 -4.56 1.28
N TYR A 173 13.19 -4.58 2.61
CA TYR A 173 13.22 -3.35 3.40
C TYR A 173 14.54 -2.59 3.23
N GLN A 174 15.67 -3.31 3.18
CA GLN A 174 16.97 -2.69 2.96
C GLN A 174 17.05 -2.04 1.57
N GLU A 175 16.49 -2.69 0.54
CA GLU A 175 16.40 -2.12 -0.81
C GLU A 175 15.63 -0.79 -0.80
N LEU A 176 14.53 -0.69 -0.07
CA LEU A 176 13.79 0.57 0.08
C LEU A 176 14.63 1.67 0.73
N ILE A 177 15.41 1.32 1.75
CA ILE A 177 16.30 2.28 2.42
C ILE A 177 17.40 2.74 1.46
N ASP A 178 18.03 1.83 0.75
CA ASP A 178 19.12 2.11 -0.19
C ASP A 178 18.63 2.95 -1.39
N GLY A 179 17.36 2.76 -1.78
CA GLY A 179 16.67 3.56 -2.78
C GLY A 179 16.22 4.95 -2.31
N GLY A 180 16.46 5.30 -1.04
CA GLY A 180 16.07 6.60 -0.47
C GLY A 180 14.63 6.66 0.04
N HIS A 181 13.94 5.53 0.13
CA HIS A 181 12.56 5.41 0.63
C HIS A 181 12.49 5.00 2.12
N GLY A 182 13.58 5.14 2.86
CA GLY A 182 13.63 4.84 4.29
C GLY A 182 12.64 5.70 5.08
N SER A 183 11.87 5.06 5.96
CA SER A 183 10.89 5.71 6.84
C SER A 183 10.96 5.12 8.25
N THR A 184 10.39 5.84 9.23
CA THR A 184 10.30 5.32 10.61
C THR A 184 9.58 3.98 10.66
N ALA A 185 8.59 3.76 9.80
CA ALA A 185 7.88 2.48 9.71
C ALA A 185 8.79 1.34 9.24
N ILE A 186 9.61 1.56 8.21
CA ILE A 186 10.57 0.54 7.72
C ILE A 186 11.62 0.23 8.79
N TYR A 187 12.20 1.25 9.42
CA TYR A 187 13.18 1.03 10.50
C TYR A 187 12.56 0.31 11.71
N ASN A 188 11.29 0.60 12.04
CA ASN A 188 10.61 -0.13 13.10
C ASN A 188 10.39 -1.61 12.73
N ARG A 189 10.04 -1.93 11.48
CA ARG A 189 9.94 -3.34 11.03
C ARG A 189 11.27 -4.07 11.15
N LEU A 190 12.35 -3.49 10.64
CA LEU A 190 13.69 -4.07 10.75
C LEU A 190 14.15 -4.21 12.21
N MET A 191 13.82 -3.25 13.06
CA MET A 191 14.08 -3.31 14.48
C MET A 191 13.35 -4.48 15.15
N LEU A 192 12.05 -4.65 14.88
CA LEU A 192 11.27 -5.77 15.41
C LEU A 192 11.83 -7.12 14.95
N MET A 193 12.22 -7.24 13.68
CA MET A 193 12.84 -8.47 13.17
C MET A 193 14.16 -8.80 13.88
N ALA A 194 14.96 -7.81 14.23
CA ALA A 194 16.18 -8.02 15.03
C ALA A 194 15.85 -8.39 16.49
N MET A 195 14.80 -7.78 17.07
CA MET A 195 14.33 -8.13 18.42
C MET A 195 13.80 -9.57 18.46
N ASP A 196 13.05 -10.02 17.48
CA ASP A 196 12.54 -11.38 17.39
C ASP A 196 13.67 -12.42 17.24
N ALA A 197 14.77 -12.03 16.61
CA ALA A 197 16.00 -12.83 16.55
C ALA A 197 16.84 -12.76 17.84
N GLY A 198 16.48 -11.91 18.81
CA GLY A 198 17.26 -11.69 20.04
C GLY A 198 18.49 -10.80 19.83
N GLU A 199 18.59 -10.13 18.70
CA GLU A 199 19.73 -9.28 18.28
C GLU A 199 19.50 -7.83 18.75
N TYR A 200 19.36 -7.62 20.08
CA TYR A 200 18.93 -6.33 20.64
C TYR A 200 19.89 -5.17 20.36
N GLU A 201 21.22 -5.43 20.30
CA GLU A 201 22.21 -4.42 19.92
C GLU A 201 22.04 -3.95 18.47
N ASP A 202 21.71 -4.86 17.56
CA ASP A 202 21.47 -4.53 16.15
C ASP A 202 20.10 -3.86 15.98
N ALA A 203 19.11 -4.25 16.76
CA ALA A 203 17.83 -3.55 16.88
C ALA A 203 18.03 -2.07 17.28
N LEU A 204 18.89 -1.79 18.29
CA LEU A 204 19.21 -0.42 18.70
C LEU A 204 19.95 0.38 17.62
N LYS A 205 20.86 -0.24 16.86
CA LYS A 205 21.53 0.42 15.71
C LYS A 205 20.53 0.79 14.63
N THR A 206 19.55 -0.07 14.39
CA THR A 206 18.47 0.15 13.45
C THR A 206 17.54 1.27 13.92
N ALA A 207 17.14 1.24 15.19
CA ALA A 207 16.33 2.28 15.81
C ALA A 207 16.99 3.67 15.70
N ALA A 208 18.29 3.77 15.97
CA ALA A 208 19.02 5.02 15.90
C ALA A 208 18.94 5.70 14.53
N LYS A 209 18.83 4.93 13.44
CA LYS A 209 18.64 5.46 12.08
C LYS A 209 17.20 5.94 11.86
N GLY A 210 16.21 5.26 12.41
CA GLY A 210 14.80 5.65 12.31
C GLY A 210 14.46 6.86 13.17
N LEU A 211 15.01 6.95 14.37
CA LEU A 211 14.71 8.01 15.35
C LEU A 211 15.14 9.42 14.93
N ILE A 212 16.02 9.54 13.92
CA ILE A 212 16.42 10.85 13.36
C ILE A 212 15.51 11.33 12.23
N LEU A 213 14.59 10.48 11.76
CA LEU A 213 13.63 10.84 10.71
C LEU A 213 12.48 11.67 11.29
N THR A 214 11.77 12.38 10.40
CA THR A 214 10.69 13.31 10.78
C THR A 214 9.34 12.98 10.15
N ASP A 215 9.21 11.79 9.53
CA ASP A 215 7.95 11.37 8.92
C ASP A 215 6.85 10.99 9.94
N GLY A 216 7.25 10.65 11.17
CA GLY A 216 6.35 10.37 12.29
C GLY A 216 5.45 9.13 12.13
N LEU A 217 5.67 8.29 11.09
CA LEU A 217 4.77 7.17 10.76
C LEU A 217 4.77 6.07 11.84
N ALA A 218 5.92 5.81 12.47
CA ALA A 218 6.10 4.80 13.53
C ALA A 218 7.06 5.29 14.63
N MET A 219 7.13 6.59 14.86
CA MET A 219 8.05 7.17 15.86
C MET A 219 7.71 6.72 17.28
N GLN A 220 6.44 6.59 17.58
CA GLN A 220 5.96 6.13 18.87
C GLN A 220 6.44 4.70 19.15
N GLU A 221 6.23 3.80 18.20
CA GLU A 221 6.64 2.41 18.28
C GLU A 221 8.16 2.26 18.37
N LEU A 222 8.91 3.03 17.58
CA LEU A 222 10.37 3.02 17.63
C LEU A 222 10.91 3.39 19.01
N LYS A 223 10.38 4.45 19.64
CA LYS A 223 10.78 4.89 20.97
C LYS A 223 10.43 3.87 22.06
N PHE A 224 9.25 3.25 21.95
CA PHE A 224 8.84 2.19 22.86
C PHE A 224 9.79 0.98 22.74
N ASN A 225 10.02 0.51 21.52
CA ASN A 225 10.87 -0.66 21.26
C ASN A 225 12.35 -0.39 21.62
N GLU A 226 12.84 0.85 21.48
CA GLU A 226 14.17 1.23 21.98
C GLU A 226 14.29 1.00 23.48
N ALA A 227 13.29 1.41 24.26
CA ALA A 227 13.28 1.19 25.72
C ALA A 227 13.26 -0.30 26.05
N VAL A 228 12.45 -1.09 25.35
CA VAL A 228 12.37 -2.55 25.48
C VAL A 228 13.74 -3.21 25.19
N CYS A 229 14.44 -2.79 24.12
CA CYS A 229 15.77 -3.34 23.82
C CYS A 229 16.78 -3.11 24.96
N TYR A 230 16.79 -1.90 25.55
CA TYR A 230 17.66 -1.63 26.69
C TYR A 230 17.31 -2.48 27.92
N GLU A 231 16.04 -2.78 28.13
CA GLU A 231 15.60 -3.67 29.20
C GLU A 231 16.13 -5.10 29.00
N TYR A 232 15.94 -5.67 27.78
CA TYR A 232 16.45 -7.00 27.44
C TYR A 232 17.99 -7.09 27.53
N LEU A 233 18.70 -6.01 27.28
CA LEU A 233 20.15 -5.91 27.46
C LEU A 233 20.56 -5.72 28.92
N GLY A 234 19.61 -5.66 29.88
CA GLY A 234 19.86 -5.46 31.28
C GLY A 234 20.26 -4.04 31.67
N ASN A 235 20.15 -3.08 30.73
CA ASN A 235 20.40 -1.67 31.02
C ASN A 235 19.12 -0.99 31.57
N PHE A 236 18.70 -1.45 32.74
CA PHE A 236 17.43 -1.03 33.37
C PHE A 236 17.35 0.48 33.63
N SER A 237 18.48 1.11 33.99
CA SER A 237 18.51 2.57 34.17
C SER A 237 18.15 3.31 32.91
N LYS A 238 18.69 2.90 31.74
CA LYS A 238 18.40 3.54 30.44
C LYS A 238 16.98 3.22 29.97
N ALA A 239 16.54 1.98 30.15
CA ALA A 239 15.16 1.60 29.84
C ALA A 239 14.15 2.45 30.62
N LEU A 240 14.35 2.63 31.94
CA LEU A 240 13.50 3.46 32.79
C LEU A 240 13.47 4.93 32.34
N GLU A 241 14.62 5.49 31.99
CA GLU A 241 14.72 6.86 31.44
C GLU A 241 13.86 7.00 30.18
N LEU A 242 13.98 6.05 29.24
CA LEU A 242 13.28 6.07 27.97
C LEU A 242 11.76 5.85 28.13
N PHE A 243 11.33 4.91 28.98
CA PHE A 243 9.90 4.73 29.25
C PHE A 243 9.27 5.95 29.93
N ARG A 244 9.98 6.63 30.83
CA ARG A 244 9.51 7.89 31.41
C ARG A 244 9.41 9.00 30.38
N ALA A 245 10.38 9.11 29.47
CA ALA A 245 10.33 10.07 28.36
C ALA A 245 9.18 9.75 27.42
N TYR A 246 8.97 8.48 27.08
CA TYR A 246 7.84 8.02 26.29
C TYR A 246 6.51 8.39 26.96
N ALA A 247 6.36 8.10 28.26
CA ALA A 247 5.14 8.41 29.01
C ALA A 247 4.83 9.92 29.03
N ALA A 248 5.88 10.75 29.12
CA ALA A 248 5.73 12.21 29.09
C ALA A 248 5.25 12.74 27.73
N GLU A 249 5.64 12.08 26.62
CA GLU A 249 5.32 12.52 25.26
C GLU A 249 4.00 11.93 24.75
N TYR A 250 3.73 10.65 25.02
CA TYR A 250 2.60 9.90 24.44
C TYR A 250 1.52 9.51 25.47
N GLY A 251 1.81 9.70 26.74
CA GLY A 251 0.93 9.27 27.84
C GLY A 251 1.32 7.92 28.41
N THR A 252 0.60 7.53 29.46
CA THR A 252 0.86 6.30 30.21
C THR A 252 -0.37 5.41 30.11
N ASP A 253 -0.26 4.33 29.35
CA ASP A 253 -1.22 3.23 29.39
C ASP A 253 -0.79 2.19 30.45
N GLU A 254 -1.57 1.10 30.54
CA GLU A 254 -1.32 0.03 31.52
C GLU A 254 0.04 -0.66 31.29
N GLN A 255 0.44 -0.84 30.04
CA GLN A 255 1.70 -1.48 29.68
C GLN A 255 2.88 -0.59 30.08
N VAL A 256 2.88 0.68 29.72
CA VAL A 256 3.94 1.65 30.07
C VAL A 256 4.03 1.82 31.59
N ALA A 257 2.89 1.88 32.30
CA ALA A 257 2.88 1.96 33.76
C ALA A 257 3.52 0.71 34.40
N HIS A 258 3.23 -0.47 33.85
CA HIS A 258 3.81 -1.73 34.31
C HIS A 258 5.33 -1.74 34.13
N GLU A 259 5.84 -1.38 32.94
CA GLU A 259 7.27 -1.34 32.65
C GLU A 259 8.01 -0.35 33.57
N ILE A 260 7.48 0.85 33.76
CA ILE A 260 8.07 1.83 34.68
C ILE A 260 8.11 1.27 36.11
N ALA A 261 7.02 0.71 36.64
CA ALA A 261 6.96 0.17 37.97
C ALA A 261 7.93 -1.02 38.18
N PHE A 262 8.03 -1.89 37.16
CA PHE A 262 8.99 -3.01 37.18
C PHE A 262 10.44 -2.50 37.23
N LEU A 263 10.78 -1.55 36.36
CA LEU A 263 12.14 -1.02 36.24
C LEU A 263 12.57 -0.18 37.46
N GLU A 264 11.65 0.44 38.19
CA GLU A 264 11.92 1.16 39.44
C GLU A 264 12.41 0.24 40.58
N THR A 265 12.21 -1.06 40.47
CA THR A 265 12.62 -2.05 41.46
C THR A 265 13.97 -2.72 41.13
N ARG A 266 14.60 -2.35 40.01
CA ARG A 266 15.86 -2.92 39.51
C ARG A 266 17.01 -1.97 39.72
#